data_999774c0da170708a82807f0d8f7b7ef
#
_entry.id   999774c0da170708a82807f0d8f7b7ef
#
_cell.length_a   1.000
_cell.length_b   1.000
_cell.length_c   1.000
_cell.angle_alpha   90.00
_cell.angle_beta   90.00
_cell.angle_gamma   90.00
#
_symmetry.space_group_name_H-M   'P 1'
#
loop_
_entity.id
_entity.type
_entity.pdbx_description
1 polymer ?
#
loop_
_entity_poly.entity_id
_entity_poly.type
_entity_poly.pdbx_seq_one_letter_code
_entity_poly.pdbx_strand_id
1 'polypeptide(L)'
;MKAFYLGTIEILPTLFSIATSCFFTSLLSYSILIVEDEMETKEVIFNLRTKNNMTQEELAEKVYVTRQAVSRWETGETTPNIEALKQLSRLFDVSINTLLGSKEKLICQCCGMELEDSFMSRETDGAINQDYCQWCYSDGKFAYSNIEDLITYCSKHLS
;
A
#
# COMPACT_ATOMS: atom_id res chain seq x y z
N MET A 1 -31.66 49.21 33.07
CA MET A 1 -30.79 50.30 33.53
C MET A 1 -29.33 49.92 33.33
N LYS A 2 -28.62 50.73 32.63
CA LYS A 2 -27.15 50.86 32.37
C LYS A 2 -26.51 49.96 31.35
N ALA A 3 -26.42 50.54 30.20
CA ALA A 3 -25.40 50.35 29.18
C ALA A 3 -24.03 50.87 29.71
N PHE A 4 -22.95 50.28 29.23
CA PHE A 4 -21.62 50.92 29.08
C PHE A 4 -20.83 50.07 28.10
N TYR A 5 -20.56 50.56 27.00
CA TYR A 5 -19.63 51.48 26.32
C TYR A 5 -18.61 50.72 25.51
N LEU A 6 -18.74 50.91 24.22
CA LEU A 6 -17.78 50.63 23.17
C LEU A 6 -16.42 51.30 23.45
N GLY A 7 -15.36 50.56 23.29
CA GLY A 7 -14.01 51.08 23.09
C GLY A 7 -13.51 50.54 21.75
N THR A 8 -13.65 51.38 20.74
CA THR A 8 -13.06 51.22 19.41
C THR A 8 -11.55 51.39 19.51
N ILE A 9 -10.80 50.35 19.24
CA ILE A 9 -9.38 50.46 18.93
C ILE A 9 -9.26 50.21 17.43
N GLU A 10 -9.19 51.31 16.67
CA GLU A 10 -8.71 51.30 15.28
C GLU A 10 -7.20 51.03 15.31
N ILE A 11 -6.80 49.82 14.95
CA ILE A 11 -5.41 49.48 14.70
C ILE A 11 -5.25 49.34 13.18
N LEU A 12 -4.37 50.18 12.62
CA LEU A 12 -4.01 50.31 11.21
C LEU A 12 -3.89 48.98 10.46
N PRO A 13 -4.46 48.87 9.24
CA PRO A 13 -4.51 47.65 8.45
C PRO A 13 -3.29 47.39 7.54
N THR A 14 -2.13 47.96 7.82
CA THR A 14 -1.01 47.97 6.84
C THR A 14 0.21 47.12 7.22
N LEU A 15 0.27 46.49 8.40
CA LEU A 15 1.41 45.68 8.79
C LEU A 15 1.06 44.20 9.08
N PHE A 16 -0.21 43.78 8.96
CA PHE A 16 -0.63 42.42 9.22
C PHE A 16 -0.70 41.54 7.96
N SER A 17 -0.50 42.14 6.77
CA SER A 17 -0.69 41.42 5.48
C SER A 17 0.52 40.61 5.02
N ILE A 18 1.69 40.73 5.63
CA ILE A 18 2.90 40.03 5.15
C ILE A 18 3.27 38.84 6.05
N ALA A 19 2.93 38.89 7.34
CA ALA A 19 3.26 37.84 8.28
C ALA A 19 2.27 36.60 8.22
N THR A 20 1.00 36.86 7.88
CA THR A 20 -0.02 35.78 7.81
C THR A 20 0.04 34.98 6.53
N SER A 21 0.56 35.53 5.44
CA SER A 21 0.67 34.82 4.16
C SER A 21 1.79 33.76 4.17
N CYS A 22 2.88 34.00 4.91
CA CYS A 22 4.00 33.05 4.97
C CYS A 22 3.73 31.89 5.94
N PHE A 23 2.99 32.14 7.04
CA PHE A 23 2.64 31.07 7.98
C PHE A 23 1.51 30.17 7.47
N PHE A 24 0.54 30.74 6.73
CA PHE A 24 -0.59 29.98 6.21
C PHE A 24 -0.20 29.10 5.03
N THR A 25 0.73 29.55 4.18
CA THR A 25 1.28 28.71 3.08
C THR A 25 2.20 27.62 3.61
N SER A 26 2.92 27.84 4.70
CA SER A 26 3.76 26.82 5.34
C SER A 26 2.92 25.73 6.04
N LEU A 27 1.80 26.09 6.67
CA LEU A 27 0.88 25.12 7.30
C LEU A 27 0.06 24.34 6.26
N LEU A 28 -0.34 24.97 5.16
CA LEU A 28 -1.02 24.27 4.06
C LEU A 28 -0.08 23.32 3.31
N SER A 29 1.18 23.68 3.11
CA SER A 29 2.18 22.80 2.50
C SER A 29 2.52 21.61 3.42
N TYR A 30 2.52 21.81 4.73
CA TYR A 30 2.77 20.74 5.70
C TYR A 30 1.57 19.80 5.83
N SER A 31 0.34 20.31 5.71
CA SER A 31 -0.89 19.49 5.74
C SER A 31 -1.11 18.69 4.45
N ILE A 32 -0.59 19.16 3.31
CA ILE A 32 -0.69 18.48 2.00
C ILE A 32 0.37 17.36 1.89
N LEU A 33 1.46 17.42 2.67
CA LEU A 33 2.53 16.41 2.65
C LEU A 33 2.28 15.17 3.50
N ILE A 34 1.14 15.05 4.20
CA ILE A 34 0.84 13.91 5.11
C ILE A 34 -0.45 13.17 4.72
N VAL A 35 -1.04 13.46 3.59
CA VAL A 35 -2.02 12.53 2.99
C VAL A 35 -1.26 11.66 2.00
N GLU A 36 -0.37 10.84 2.49
CA GLU A 36 -0.05 9.60 1.80
C GLU A 36 -1.31 8.75 1.88
N ASP A 37 -2.03 8.70 0.78
CA ASP A 37 -3.29 7.98 0.60
C ASP A 37 -3.05 6.49 0.88
N GLU A 38 -3.27 6.06 2.13
CA GLU A 38 -3.30 4.64 2.47
C GLU A 38 -4.52 4.06 1.76
N MET A 39 -4.28 3.39 0.64
CA MET A 39 -5.33 2.73 -0.10
C MET A 39 -5.89 1.58 0.73
N GLU A 40 -7.12 1.71 1.20
CA GLU A 40 -7.75 0.66 2.00
C GLU A 40 -7.97 -0.62 1.17
N THR A 41 -7.98 -1.77 1.82
CA THR A 41 -8.22 -3.09 1.19
C THR A 41 -9.42 -3.08 0.25
N LYS A 42 -10.50 -2.35 0.61
CA LYS A 42 -11.71 -2.21 -0.24
C LYS A 42 -11.40 -1.58 -1.59
N GLU A 43 -10.57 -0.54 -1.59
CA GLU A 43 -10.20 0.21 -2.81
C GLU A 43 -9.24 -0.61 -3.67
N VAL A 44 -8.31 -1.32 -3.04
CA VAL A 44 -7.39 -2.22 -3.76
C VAL A 44 -8.17 -3.30 -4.49
N ILE A 45 -9.10 -3.99 -3.81
CA ILE A 45 -9.91 -5.06 -4.42
C ILE A 45 -10.76 -4.51 -5.56
N PHE A 46 -11.44 -3.38 -5.35
CA PHE A 46 -12.24 -2.72 -6.38
C PHE A 46 -11.39 -2.34 -7.61
N ASN A 47 -10.21 -1.74 -7.39
CA ASN A 47 -9.31 -1.32 -8.46
C ASN A 47 -8.76 -2.52 -9.25
N LEU A 48 -8.32 -3.58 -8.56
CA LEU A 48 -7.82 -4.79 -9.22
C LEU A 48 -8.90 -5.46 -10.06
N ARG A 49 -10.12 -5.58 -9.53
CA ARG A 49 -11.26 -6.16 -10.26
C ARG A 49 -11.59 -5.34 -11.50
N THR A 50 -11.74 -4.02 -11.35
CA THR A 50 -12.10 -3.13 -12.48
C THR A 50 -11.00 -3.06 -13.53
N LYS A 51 -9.73 -3.02 -13.13
CA LYS A 51 -8.57 -3.08 -14.03
C LYS A 51 -8.57 -4.35 -14.88
N ASN A 52 -9.04 -5.47 -14.32
CA ASN A 52 -9.18 -6.73 -15.03
C ASN A 52 -10.53 -6.90 -15.75
N ASN A 53 -11.36 -5.85 -15.83
CA ASN A 53 -12.68 -5.85 -16.46
C ASN A 53 -13.64 -6.94 -15.93
N MET A 54 -13.54 -7.31 -14.66
CA MET A 54 -14.37 -8.32 -14.02
C MET A 54 -15.58 -7.68 -13.35
N THR A 55 -16.73 -8.37 -13.40
CA THR A 55 -17.89 -8.09 -12.54
C THR A 55 -17.67 -8.65 -11.14
N GLN A 56 -18.47 -8.20 -10.16
CA GLN A 56 -18.44 -8.77 -8.81
C GLN A 56 -18.80 -10.27 -8.80
N GLU A 57 -19.67 -10.70 -9.72
CA GLU A 57 -20.07 -12.09 -9.90
C GLU A 57 -18.88 -12.94 -10.38
N GLU A 58 -18.20 -12.52 -11.44
CA GLU A 58 -17.04 -13.22 -11.99
C GLU A 58 -15.88 -13.30 -11.00
N LEU A 59 -15.65 -12.24 -10.21
CA LEU A 59 -14.65 -12.29 -9.15
C LEU A 59 -15.06 -13.30 -8.07
N ALA A 60 -16.32 -13.29 -7.65
CA ALA A 60 -16.83 -14.21 -6.63
C ALA A 60 -16.68 -15.69 -7.04
N GLU A 61 -16.99 -16.01 -8.30
CA GLU A 61 -16.80 -17.36 -8.84
C GLU A 61 -15.34 -17.79 -8.82
N LYS A 62 -14.41 -16.89 -9.22
CA LYS A 62 -12.98 -17.19 -9.29
C LYS A 62 -12.33 -17.41 -7.91
N VAL A 63 -12.83 -16.74 -6.88
CA VAL A 63 -12.30 -16.86 -5.51
C VAL A 63 -13.19 -17.73 -4.59
N TYR A 64 -14.17 -18.42 -5.18
CA TYR A 64 -15.06 -19.37 -4.50
C TYR A 64 -15.85 -18.79 -3.33
N VAL A 65 -16.38 -17.58 -3.51
CA VAL A 65 -17.22 -16.88 -2.52
C VAL A 65 -18.54 -16.44 -3.14
N THR A 66 -19.44 -15.85 -2.35
CA THR A 66 -20.67 -15.26 -2.87
C THR A 66 -20.44 -13.85 -3.41
N ARG A 67 -21.23 -13.41 -4.40
CA ARG A 67 -21.22 -12.03 -4.88
C ARG A 67 -21.44 -11.02 -3.74
N GLN A 68 -22.28 -11.34 -2.77
CA GLN A 68 -22.52 -10.47 -1.61
C GLN A 68 -21.25 -10.30 -0.76
N ALA A 69 -20.39 -11.32 -0.64
CA ALA A 69 -19.13 -11.19 0.06
C ALA A 69 -18.21 -10.17 -0.65
N VAL A 70 -18.06 -10.27 -1.97
CA VAL A 70 -17.28 -9.32 -2.77
C VAL A 70 -17.83 -7.90 -2.62
N SER A 71 -19.16 -7.73 -2.72
CA SER A 71 -19.81 -6.43 -2.53
C SER A 71 -19.50 -5.81 -1.16
N ARG A 72 -19.55 -6.62 -0.08
CA ARG A 72 -19.21 -6.16 1.28
C ARG A 72 -17.75 -5.81 1.45
N TRP A 73 -16.85 -6.50 0.79
CA TRP A 73 -15.42 -6.15 0.79
C TRP A 73 -15.18 -4.80 0.11
N GLU A 74 -15.79 -4.56 -1.05
CA GLU A 74 -15.65 -3.31 -1.80
C GLU A 74 -16.34 -2.11 -1.14
N THR A 75 -17.37 -2.34 -0.31
CA THR A 75 -17.99 -1.28 0.50
C THR A 75 -17.27 -1.05 1.84
N GLY A 76 -16.35 -1.93 2.22
CA GLY A 76 -15.67 -1.88 3.51
C GLY A 76 -16.52 -2.38 4.69
N GLU A 77 -17.70 -2.99 4.43
CA GLU A 77 -18.56 -3.57 5.46
C GLU A 77 -17.90 -4.77 6.15
N THR A 78 -17.13 -5.54 5.38
CA THR A 78 -16.34 -6.68 5.87
C THR A 78 -14.99 -6.76 5.15
N THR A 79 -14.00 -7.40 5.79
CA THR A 79 -12.71 -7.72 5.18
C THR A 79 -12.67 -9.18 4.72
N PRO A 80 -11.94 -9.50 3.63
CA PRO A 80 -11.70 -10.88 3.23
C PRO A 80 -10.99 -11.69 4.33
N ASN A 81 -11.33 -12.95 4.50
CA ASN A 81 -10.56 -13.84 5.36
C ASN A 81 -9.24 -14.28 4.68
N ILE A 82 -8.35 -14.95 5.43
CA ILE A 82 -7.03 -15.36 4.94
C ILE A 82 -7.11 -16.21 3.67
N GLU A 83 -8.08 -17.13 3.60
CA GLU A 83 -8.22 -18.00 2.42
C GLU A 83 -8.66 -17.19 1.19
N ALA A 84 -9.58 -16.25 1.34
CA ALA A 84 -9.98 -15.35 0.27
C ALA A 84 -8.81 -14.44 -0.16
N LEU A 85 -8.01 -13.91 0.78
CA LEU A 85 -6.81 -13.12 0.46
C LEU A 85 -5.79 -13.93 -0.33
N LYS A 86 -5.55 -15.19 0.01
CA LYS A 86 -4.68 -16.09 -0.77
C LYS A 86 -5.19 -16.32 -2.20
N GLN A 87 -6.50 -16.50 -2.37
CA GLN A 87 -7.10 -16.68 -3.70
C GLN A 87 -7.02 -15.38 -4.51
N LEU A 88 -7.29 -14.24 -3.90
CA LEU A 88 -7.15 -12.92 -4.54
C LEU A 88 -5.70 -12.64 -4.95
N SER A 89 -4.74 -12.94 -4.08
CA SER A 89 -3.31 -12.81 -4.36
C SER A 89 -2.88 -13.64 -5.58
N ARG A 90 -3.31 -14.90 -5.66
CA ARG A 90 -3.04 -15.78 -6.80
C ARG A 90 -3.75 -15.31 -8.08
N LEU A 91 -5.00 -14.86 -7.97
CA LEU A 91 -5.81 -14.42 -9.12
C LEU A 91 -5.26 -13.15 -9.76
N PHE A 92 -4.87 -12.18 -8.94
CA PHE A 92 -4.41 -10.87 -9.42
C PHE A 92 -2.89 -10.77 -9.53
N ASP A 93 -2.18 -11.78 -9.07
CA ASP A 93 -0.71 -11.82 -9.07
C ASP A 93 -0.08 -10.65 -8.27
N VAL A 94 -0.62 -10.40 -7.09
CA VAL A 94 -0.16 -9.37 -6.16
C VAL A 94 0.06 -9.96 -4.76
N SER A 95 0.94 -9.36 -3.97
CA SER A 95 1.17 -9.80 -2.60
C SER A 95 -0.04 -9.57 -1.69
N ILE A 96 -0.14 -10.32 -0.59
CA ILE A 96 -1.17 -10.08 0.43
C ILE A 96 -1.00 -8.70 1.05
N ASN A 97 0.24 -8.23 1.23
CA ASN A 97 0.51 -6.87 1.72
C ASN A 97 -0.05 -5.81 0.79
N THR A 98 0.11 -5.98 -0.52
CA THR A 98 -0.51 -5.11 -1.53
C THR A 98 -2.04 -5.12 -1.42
N LEU A 99 -2.66 -6.29 -1.23
CA LEU A 99 -4.12 -6.41 -1.04
C LEU A 99 -4.60 -5.71 0.24
N LEU A 100 -3.79 -5.72 1.29
CA LEU A 100 -4.10 -5.05 2.56
C LEU A 100 -3.80 -3.54 2.52
N GLY A 101 -3.27 -3.02 1.41
CA GLY A 101 -2.89 -1.62 1.26
C GLY A 101 -1.65 -1.23 2.07
N SER A 102 -0.87 -2.21 2.55
CA SER A 102 0.34 -1.94 3.31
C SER A 102 1.39 -1.29 2.41
N LYS A 103 1.95 -0.18 2.86
CA LYS A 103 3.09 0.52 2.22
C LYS A 103 4.43 0.08 2.78
N GLU A 104 4.43 -0.93 3.66
CA GLU A 104 5.70 -1.44 4.19
C GLU A 104 6.54 -1.99 3.05
N LYS A 105 7.75 -1.45 2.95
CA LYS A 105 8.74 -1.94 2.01
C LYS A 105 9.25 -3.29 2.46
N LEU A 106 8.87 -4.31 1.73
CA LEU A 106 9.39 -5.66 1.94
C LEU A 106 10.82 -5.72 1.40
N ILE A 107 11.67 -6.43 2.11
CA ILE A 107 13.10 -6.58 1.77
C ILE A 107 13.42 -8.07 1.68
N CYS A 108 14.10 -8.47 0.62
CA CYS A 108 14.57 -9.85 0.46
C CYS A 108 15.50 -10.23 1.63
N GLN A 109 15.13 -11.25 2.39
CA GLN A 109 15.90 -11.69 3.56
C GLN A 109 17.25 -12.33 3.20
N CYS A 110 17.47 -12.61 1.90
CA CYS A 110 18.71 -13.17 1.41
C CYS A 110 19.70 -12.09 0.93
N CYS A 111 19.29 -11.22 -0.01
CA CYS A 111 20.19 -10.24 -0.64
C CYS A 111 19.91 -8.78 -0.24
N GLY A 112 18.85 -8.51 0.54
CA GLY A 112 18.53 -7.17 1.03
C GLY A 112 17.90 -6.21 0.01
N MET A 113 17.58 -6.67 -1.22
CA MET A 113 16.90 -5.82 -2.20
C MET A 113 15.45 -5.56 -1.80
N GLU A 114 14.91 -4.41 -2.18
CA GLU A 114 13.49 -4.09 -2.03
C GLU A 114 12.64 -5.00 -2.93
N LEU A 115 11.57 -5.56 -2.35
CA LEU A 115 10.65 -6.47 -3.02
C LEU A 115 9.41 -5.73 -3.51
N GLU A 116 9.24 -5.71 -4.82
CA GLU A 116 7.98 -5.37 -5.48
C GLU A 116 7.28 -6.67 -5.93
N ASP A 117 5.97 -6.64 -6.14
CA ASP A 117 5.19 -7.82 -6.55
C ASP A 117 5.78 -8.55 -7.75
N SER A 118 6.39 -7.79 -8.70
CA SER A 118 7.04 -8.32 -9.91
C SER A 118 8.35 -9.09 -9.64
N PHE A 119 8.98 -8.85 -8.49
CA PHE A 119 10.28 -9.44 -8.13
C PHE A 119 10.20 -10.47 -7.02
N MET A 120 9.03 -10.63 -6.42
CA MET A 120 8.81 -11.65 -5.40
C MET A 120 8.93 -13.06 -5.98
N SER A 121 9.49 -13.96 -5.20
CA SER A 121 9.59 -15.37 -5.57
C SER A 121 8.24 -16.07 -5.43
N ARG A 122 8.21 -17.31 -5.87
CA ARG A 122 7.01 -18.16 -5.79
C ARG A 122 7.33 -19.48 -5.12
N GLU A 123 6.36 -19.95 -4.36
CA GLU A 123 6.36 -21.31 -3.83
C GLU A 123 5.99 -22.32 -4.92
N THR A 124 6.23 -23.60 -4.64
CA THR A 124 5.92 -24.70 -5.57
C THR A 124 4.42 -24.82 -5.92
N ASP A 125 3.55 -24.27 -5.08
CA ASP A 125 2.09 -24.21 -5.30
C ASP A 125 1.65 -22.94 -6.04
N GLY A 126 2.62 -22.09 -6.48
CA GLY A 126 2.40 -20.84 -7.17
C GLY A 126 2.05 -19.64 -6.27
N ALA A 127 2.02 -19.83 -4.94
CA ALA A 127 1.81 -18.72 -4.00
C ALA A 127 3.01 -17.73 -4.03
N ILE A 128 2.74 -16.43 -3.88
CA ILE A 128 3.79 -15.42 -3.78
C ILE A 128 4.49 -15.56 -2.43
N ASN A 129 5.82 -15.64 -2.47
CA ASN A 129 6.67 -15.60 -1.30
C ASN A 129 7.14 -14.15 -1.07
N GLN A 130 6.81 -13.58 0.09
CA GLN A 130 7.09 -12.19 0.43
C GLN A 130 8.45 -12.00 1.15
N ASP A 131 9.18 -13.08 1.40
CA ASP A 131 10.46 -13.06 2.12
C ASP A 131 11.66 -13.01 1.18
N TYR A 132 11.52 -13.51 -0.06
CA TYR A 132 12.63 -13.66 -0.98
C TYR A 132 12.31 -13.15 -2.38
N CYS A 133 13.32 -12.64 -3.07
CA CYS A 133 13.21 -12.31 -4.49
C CYS A 133 13.38 -13.56 -5.37
N GLN A 134 12.84 -13.48 -6.60
CA GLN A 134 12.89 -14.58 -7.57
C GLN A 134 14.31 -15.05 -7.96
N TRP A 135 15.32 -14.20 -7.73
CA TRP A 135 16.73 -14.55 -8.00
C TRP A 135 17.41 -15.28 -6.83
N CYS A 136 16.91 -15.11 -5.61
CA CYS A 136 17.45 -15.79 -4.44
C CYS A 136 16.72 -17.09 -4.13
N TYR A 137 15.42 -17.14 -4.44
CA TYR A 137 14.58 -18.31 -4.17
C TYR A 137 13.59 -18.50 -5.31
N SER A 138 13.43 -19.72 -5.79
CA SER A 138 12.46 -20.09 -6.82
C SER A 138 12.10 -21.55 -6.71
N ASP A 139 10.82 -21.89 -6.88
CA ASP A 139 10.29 -23.26 -6.89
C ASP A 139 10.73 -24.11 -5.69
N GLY A 140 10.72 -23.54 -4.50
CA GLY A 140 11.08 -24.22 -3.27
C GLY A 140 12.58 -24.38 -3.03
N LYS A 141 13.44 -23.70 -3.80
CA LYS A 141 14.90 -23.82 -3.70
C LYS A 141 15.60 -22.48 -3.68
N PHE A 142 16.64 -22.37 -2.85
CA PHE A 142 17.56 -21.26 -2.90
C PHE A 142 18.52 -21.37 -4.09
N ALA A 143 18.83 -20.23 -4.73
CA ALA A 143 19.79 -20.15 -5.81
C ALA A 143 21.25 -20.43 -5.35
N TYR A 144 21.49 -20.30 -4.05
CA TYR A 144 22.82 -20.44 -3.44
C TYR A 144 22.84 -21.61 -2.48
N SER A 145 23.87 -22.42 -2.57
CA SER A 145 24.05 -23.60 -1.72
C SER A 145 24.89 -23.32 -0.46
N ASN A 146 25.61 -22.22 -0.45
CA ASN A 146 26.45 -21.78 0.66
C ASN A 146 26.59 -20.25 0.72
N ILE A 147 27.16 -19.74 1.82
CA ILE A 147 27.27 -18.31 2.07
C ILE A 147 28.32 -17.62 1.16
N GLU A 148 29.35 -18.33 0.75
CA GLU A 148 30.40 -17.81 -0.12
C GLU A 148 29.87 -17.49 -1.52
N ASP A 149 29.01 -18.36 -2.06
CA ASP A 149 28.34 -18.14 -3.34
C ASP A 149 27.41 -16.92 -3.26
N LEU A 150 26.67 -16.76 -2.16
CA LEU A 150 25.82 -15.61 -1.92
C LEU A 150 26.62 -14.31 -1.85
N ILE A 151 27.70 -14.27 -1.07
CA ILE A 151 28.57 -13.09 -0.95
C ILE A 151 29.14 -12.70 -2.33
N THR A 152 29.61 -13.68 -3.09
CA THR A 152 30.16 -13.47 -4.43
C THR A 152 29.11 -12.87 -5.37
N TYR A 153 27.88 -13.38 -5.34
CA TYR A 153 26.80 -12.85 -6.15
C TYR A 153 26.41 -11.42 -5.74
N CYS A 154 26.20 -11.18 -4.44
CA CYS A 154 25.84 -9.85 -3.94
C CYS A 154 26.93 -8.81 -4.25
N SER A 155 28.19 -9.15 -4.09
CA SER A 155 29.31 -8.25 -4.42
C SER A 155 29.38 -7.90 -5.91
N LYS A 156 28.89 -8.78 -6.78
CA LYS A 156 28.91 -8.58 -8.24
C LYS A 156 27.70 -7.79 -8.75
N HIS A 157 26.54 -7.89 -8.08
CA HIS A 157 25.28 -7.38 -8.60
C HIS A 157 24.67 -6.23 -7.79
N LEU A 158 25.15 -5.98 -6.56
CA LEU A 158 24.63 -4.94 -5.67
C LEU A 158 25.62 -3.78 -5.41
N SER A 159 26.73 -3.72 -6.16
CA SER A 159 27.74 -2.65 -6.06
C SER A 159 27.48 -1.49 -7.00
#